data_74c467479f8805dc1f9f42324d44fd05
#
_entry.id   74c467479f8805dc1f9f42324d44fd05
#
_cell.length_a   1.000
_cell.length_b   1.000
_cell.length_c   1.000
_cell.angle_alpha   90.00
_cell.angle_beta   90.00
_cell.angle_gamma   90.00
#
_symmetry.space_group_name_H-M   'P 1'
#
loop_
_entity.id
_entity.type
_entity.pdbx_description
1 polymer ?
#
loop_
_entity_poly.entity_id
_entity_poly.type
_entity_poly.pdbx_seq_one_letter_code
_entity_poly.pdbx_strand_id
1 'polypeptide(L)'
;MSRSRQNRYELAPALAFVIIILSAGLSNGQSNPQPFRFRSGQSMYIVAFCVIHSPILLEEVRVGQQGEYINTDLDAERKVRKRIEEWHYFKVAEKLSEADFVFLVNRDDSSMEGLAIPADAYRQHFKEKFDLDALRDAAYGRYLIGPLKLPTLTRLSDRMVKQFREKVGK
;
A
#
# COMPACT_ATOMS: atom_id res chain seq x y z
N MET A 1 -5.54 73.78 55.16
CA MET A 1 -5.29 74.26 53.83
C MET A 1 -4.78 73.08 53.00
N SER A 2 -5.62 72.51 52.17
CA SER A 2 -5.12 71.65 51.10
C SER A 2 -6.24 71.47 50.09
N ARG A 3 -5.97 71.79 48.84
CA ARG A 3 -6.93 71.82 47.73
C ARG A 3 -7.03 70.44 47.11
N SER A 4 -8.24 69.96 47.08
CA SER A 4 -8.72 68.89 46.23
C SER A 4 -8.44 69.17 44.73
N ARG A 5 -7.82 68.26 44.05
CA ARG A 5 -7.81 68.24 42.59
C ARG A 5 -8.59 67.03 42.13
N GLN A 6 -9.75 67.33 41.54
CA GLN A 6 -10.54 66.40 40.78
C GLN A 6 -9.77 65.99 39.53
N ASN A 7 -9.50 64.71 39.36
CA ASN A 7 -9.08 64.15 38.09
C ASN A 7 -10.32 63.66 37.35
N ARG A 8 -10.59 64.32 36.23
CA ARG A 8 -11.59 63.90 35.26
C ARG A 8 -11.00 62.70 34.55
N TYR A 9 -11.66 61.55 34.64
CA TYR A 9 -11.41 60.39 33.78
C TYR A 9 -12.17 60.64 32.48
N GLU A 10 -11.42 60.93 31.43
CA GLU A 10 -11.94 60.90 30.06
C GLU A 10 -12.18 59.46 29.68
N LEU A 11 -13.42 59.17 29.40
CA LEU A 11 -13.84 57.91 28.82
C LEU A 11 -13.35 57.84 27.38
N ALA A 12 -12.31 57.06 27.12
CA ALA A 12 -11.94 56.64 25.79
C ALA A 12 -12.90 55.55 25.30
N PRO A 13 -13.43 55.67 24.09
CA PRO A 13 -14.32 54.65 23.55
C PRO A 13 -13.55 53.37 23.29
N ALA A 14 -13.98 52.32 23.97
CA ALA A 14 -13.52 50.95 23.70
C ALA A 14 -13.88 50.58 22.27
N LEU A 15 -12.88 50.56 21.39
CA LEU A 15 -12.97 49.95 20.07
C LEU A 15 -13.12 48.45 20.28
N ALA A 16 -14.37 48.00 20.20
CA ALA A 16 -14.66 46.57 20.13
C ALA A 16 -14.13 46.03 18.80
N PHE A 17 -12.94 45.47 18.83
CA PHE A 17 -12.47 44.62 17.76
C PHE A 17 -13.30 43.33 17.77
N VAL A 18 -14.32 43.30 16.94
CA VAL A 18 -15.00 42.06 16.58
C VAL A 18 -14.02 41.25 15.72
N ILE A 19 -13.25 40.39 16.36
CA ILE A 19 -12.52 39.35 15.67
C ILE A 19 -13.56 38.36 15.18
N ILE A 20 -14.00 38.54 13.93
CA ILE A 20 -14.70 37.49 13.18
C ILE A 20 -13.64 36.43 12.89
N ILE A 21 -13.54 35.45 13.79
CA ILE A 21 -12.87 34.21 13.52
C ILE A 21 -13.75 33.53 12.45
N LEU A 22 -13.43 33.78 11.18
CA LEU A 22 -13.79 32.90 10.10
C LEU A 22 -13.13 31.55 10.41
N SER A 23 -13.79 30.75 11.22
CA SER A 23 -13.59 29.33 11.26
C SER A 23 -13.97 28.78 9.87
N ALA A 24 -13.07 28.97 8.90
CA ALA A 24 -13.06 28.12 7.73
C ALA A 24 -12.96 26.72 8.30
N GLY A 25 -14.09 26.08 8.43
CA GLY A 25 -14.18 24.68 8.73
C GLY A 25 -13.39 23.97 7.64
N LEU A 26 -12.12 23.68 7.95
CA LEU A 26 -11.44 22.56 7.38
C LEU A 26 -12.26 21.35 7.82
N SER A 27 -13.36 21.12 7.13
CA SER A 27 -13.92 19.79 7.02
C SER A 27 -12.79 18.97 6.46
N ASN A 28 -11.97 18.40 7.36
CA ASN A 28 -11.26 17.17 7.08
C ASN A 28 -12.37 16.18 6.67
N GLY A 29 -12.79 16.28 5.42
CA GLY A 29 -13.48 15.22 4.75
C GLY A 29 -12.50 14.07 4.79
N GLN A 30 -12.54 13.29 5.87
CA GLN A 30 -12.16 11.91 5.82
C GLN A 30 -13.13 11.32 4.77
N SER A 31 -12.72 11.47 3.51
CA SER A 31 -13.24 10.65 2.45
C SER A 31 -12.91 9.24 2.91
N ASN A 32 -13.89 8.59 3.51
CA ASN A 32 -13.82 7.18 3.81
C ASN A 32 -13.38 6.55 2.48
N PRO A 33 -12.15 6.05 2.36
CA PRO A 33 -11.63 5.62 1.07
C PRO A 33 -12.59 4.57 0.57
N GLN A 34 -13.29 4.88 -0.52
CA GLN A 34 -14.21 3.91 -1.10
C GLN A 34 -13.40 2.64 -1.36
N PRO A 35 -13.89 1.47 -0.96
CA PRO A 35 -13.13 0.24 -1.14
C PRO A 35 -12.77 0.13 -2.62
N PHE A 36 -11.49 -0.04 -2.89
CA PHE A 36 -11.00 -0.18 -4.27
C PHE A 36 -11.73 -1.34 -4.94
N ARG A 37 -12.35 -1.05 -6.09
CA ARG A 37 -13.06 -2.06 -6.86
C ARG A 37 -12.26 -2.45 -8.09
N PHE A 38 -11.87 -3.69 -8.16
CA PHE A 38 -11.28 -4.26 -9.36
C PHE A 38 -12.30 -4.33 -10.49
N ARG A 39 -11.85 -4.02 -11.71
CA ARG A 39 -12.67 -4.06 -12.92
C ARG A 39 -12.01 -4.97 -13.96
N SER A 40 -12.83 -5.66 -14.73
CA SER A 40 -12.34 -6.42 -15.87
C SER A 40 -11.60 -5.51 -16.85
N GLY A 41 -10.49 -5.99 -17.39
CA GLY A 41 -9.66 -5.27 -18.34
C GLY A 41 -8.65 -4.28 -17.74
N GLN A 42 -8.62 -4.09 -16.42
CA GLN A 42 -7.54 -3.34 -15.77
C GLN A 42 -6.19 -4.01 -16.00
N SER A 43 -5.15 -3.19 -16.09
CA SER A 43 -3.77 -3.65 -16.27
C SER A 43 -3.10 -3.91 -14.93
N MET A 44 -2.43 -5.05 -14.81
CA MET A 44 -1.74 -5.47 -13.60
C MET A 44 -0.28 -5.80 -13.90
N TYR A 45 0.65 -5.21 -13.15
CA TYR A 45 2.05 -5.60 -13.16
C TYR A 45 2.27 -6.64 -12.06
N ILE A 46 2.85 -7.79 -12.40
CA ILE A 46 3.10 -8.87 -11.44
C ILE A 46 4.58 -8.89 -11.13
N VAL A 47 4.91 -8.99 -9.85
CA VAL A 47 6.26 -9.19 -9.35
C VAL A 47 6.23 -10.13 -8.17
N ALA A 48 7.18 -11.05 -8.10
CA ALA A 48 7.32 -11.94 -6.96
C ALA A 48 8.71 -11.83 -6.35
N PHE A 49 8.77 -12.03 -5.04
CA PHE A 49 10.00 -12.05 -4.29
C PHE A 49 9.92 -13.07 -3.15
N CYS A 50 11.07 -13.43 -2.62
CA CYS A 50 11.16 -14.14 -1.35
C CYS A 50 12.08 -13.39 -0.41
N VAL A 51 11.73 -13.39 0.89
CA VAL A 51 12.59 -12.89 1.95
C VAL A 51 13.48 -14.03 2.41
N ILE A 52 14.79 -13.79 2.41
CA ILE A 52 15.77 -14.79 2.80
C ILE A 52 16.47 -14.32 4.07
N HIS A 53 16.43 -15.13 5.11
CA HIS A 53 17.09 -14.83 6.38
C HIS A 53 18.58 -15.18 6.40
N SER A 54 19.12 -15.72 5.31
CA SER A 54 20.55 -16.09 5.19
C SER A 54 21.14 -15.64 3.85
N PRO A 55 22.35 -15.09 3.83
CA PRO A 55 23.02 -14.66 2.61
C PRO A 55 23.52 -15.86 1.80
N ILE A 56 22.67 -16.43 0.96
CA ILE A 56 23.08 -17.37 -0.06
C ILE A 56 23.23 -16.62 -1.38
N LEU A 57 24.30 -16.87 -2.12
CA LEU A 57 24.69 -16.26 -3.40
C LEU A 57 23.48 -15.96 -4.31
N LEU A 58 23.21 -14.68 -4.52
CA LEU A 58 22.01 -14.18 -5.20
C LEU A 58 22.42 -13.17 -6.28
N GLU A 59 21.84 -13.29 -7.46
CA GLU A 59 22.11 -12.38 -8.59
C GLU A 59 21.53 -10.98 -8.38
N GLU A 60 20.38 -10.84 -7.71
CA GLU A 60 19.83 -9.56 -7.30
C GLU A 60 19.38 -9.60 -5.84
N VAL A 61 20.15 -9.01 -4.96
CA VAL A 61 19.84 -8.93 -3.53
C VAL A 61 19.55 -7.49 -3.13
N ARG A 62 18.39 -7.27 -2.49
CA ARG A 62 18.11 -6.05 -1.77
C ARG A 62 18.10 -6.30 -0.27
N VAL A 63 18.70 -5.39 0.47
CA VAL A 63 18.72 -5.46 1.93
C VAL A 63 17.43 -4.84 2.47
N GLY A 64 16.67 -5.63 3.22
CA GLY A 64 15.50 -5.17 3.97
C GLY A 64 15.85 -4.45 5.27
N GLN A 65 14.83 -4.04 6.00
CA GLN A 65 14.98 -3.35 7.29
C GLN A 65 15.53 -4.31 8.32
N GLN A 66 16.12 -4.93 8.72
CA GLN A 66 16.60 -5.90 9.74
C GLN A 66 17.66 -6.88 9.23
N GLY A 67 18.34 -6.53 8.13
CA GLY A 67 19.33 -7.43 7.55
C GLY A 67 18.71 -8.61 6.79
N GLU A 68 17.44 -8.53 6.47
CA GLU A 68 16.77 -9.48 5.57
C GLU A 68 17.17 -9.21 4.13
N TYR A 69 17.39 -10.27 3.38
CA TYR A 69 17.71 -10.19 1.96
C TYR A 69 16.47 -10.53 1.13
N ILE A 70 16.19 -9.72 0.12
CA ILE A 70 15.06 -9.92 -0.77
C ILE A 70 15.58 -10.38 -2.11
N ASN A 71 15.09 -11.50 -2.58
CA ASN A 71 15.38 -12.03 -3.89
C ASN A 71 14.14 -12.02 -4.78
N THR A 72 14.34 -11.67 -6.05
CA THR A 72 13.28 -11.80 -7.07
C THR A 72 13.01 -13.29 -7.32
N ASP A 73 11.76 -13.71 -7.16
CA ASP A 73 11.33 -15.09 -7.41
C ASP A 73 10.67 -15.20 -8.78
N LEU A 74 11.48 -15.30 -9.83
CA LEU A 74 11.03 -15.39 -11.21
C LEU A 74 10.13 -16.62 -11.48
N ASP A 75 10.31 -17.71 -10.74
CA ASP A 75 9.49 -18.90 -10.90
C ASP A 75 8.09 -18.71 -10.31
N ALA A 76 7.99 -18.06 -9.16
CA ALA A 76 6.69 -17.69 -8.57
C ALA A 76 5.98 -16.67 -9.47
N GLU A 77 6.68 -15.64 -9.94
CA GLU A 77 6.13 -14.65 -10.86
C GLU A 77 5.55 -15.30 -12.10
N ARG A 78 6.34 -16.15 -12.79
CA ARG A 78 5.92 -16.85 -14.01
C ARG A 78 4.67 -17.71 -13.79
N LYS A 79 4.59 -18.43 -12.67
CA LYS A 79 3.45 -19.29 -12.37
C LYS A 79 2.19 -18.48 -12.04
N VAL A 80 2.31 -17.42 -11.27
CA VAL A 80 1.19 -16.52 -10.96
C VAL A 80 0.73 -15.80 -12.24
N ARG A 81 1.66 -15.27 -13.04
CA ARG A 81 1.38 -14.62 -14.33
C ARG A 81 0.55 -15.53 -15.23
N LYS A 82 1.01 -16.76 -15.45
CA LYS A 82 0.30 -17.74 -16.26
C LYS A 82 -1.15 -17.94 -15.80
N ARG A 83 -1.39 -18.06 -14.49
CA ARG A 83 -2.75 -18.28 -13.94
C ARG A 83 -3.65 -17.04 -14.06
N ILE A 84 -3.07 -15.85 -13.95
CA ILE A 84 -3.81 -14.60 -14.18
C ILE A 84 -4.17 -14.44 -15.66
N GLU A 85 -3.25 -14.73 -16.57
CA GLU A 85 -3.51 -14.72 -18.02
C GLU A 85 -4.61 -15.72 -18.42
N GLU A 86 -4.57 -16.94 -17.90
CA GLU A 86 -5.61 -17.95 -18.10
C GLU A 86 -7.00 -17.53 -17.58
N TRP A 87 -7.04 -16.61 -16.65
CA TRP A 87 -8.30 -16.07 -16.12
C TRP A 87 -8.95 -15.03 -17.04
N HIS A 88 -8.17 -14.33 -17.87
CA HIS A 88 -8.64 -13.30 -18.81
C HIS A 88 -9.44 -12.14 -18.21
N TYR A 89 -9.36 -11.92 -16.89
CA TYR A 89 -10.06 -10.83 -16.22
C TYR A 89 -9.22 -9.55 -16.21
N PHE A 90 -7.92 -9.67 -16.00
CA PHE A 90 -6.95 -8.60 -16.05
C PHE A 90 -6.05 -8.71 -17.28
N LYS A 91 -5.49 -7.59 -17.69
CA LYS A 91 -4.37 -7.55 -18.64
C LYS A 91 -3.08 -7.58 -17.84
N VAL A 92 -2.15 -8.44 -18.20
CA VAL A 92 -0.82 -8.44 -17.58
C VAL A 92 0.06 -7.46 -18.32
N ALA A 93 0.52 -6.43 -17.60
CA ALA A 93 1.42 -5.40 -18.12
C ALA A 93 2.87 -5.89 -18.09
N GLU A 94 3.62 -5.60 -19.15
CA GLU A 94 5.05 -5.90 -19.22
C GLU A 94 5.89 -4.86 -18.48
N LYS A 95 5.35 -3.64 -18.34
CA LYS A 95 6.02 -2.53 -17.67
C LYS A 95 5.16 -1.98 -16.55
N LEU A 96 5.80 -1.59 -15.45
CA LEU A 96 5.14 -0.94 -14.32
C LEU A 96 4.37 0.33 -14.72
N SER A 97 4.88 1.08 -15.70
CA SER A 97 4.25 2.31 -16.19
C SER A 97 2.91 2.08 -16.93
N GLU A 98 2.64 0.86 -17.33
CA GLU A 98 1.42 0.47 -18.06
C GLU A 98 0.36 -0.15 -17.14
N ALA A 99 0.68 -0.28 -15.85
CA ALA A 99 -0.17 -0.96 -14.90
C ALA A 99 -1.05 0.01 -14.10
N ASP A 100 -2.31 -0.34 -13.93
CA ASP A 100 -3.24 0.32 -13.02
C ASP A 100 -2.90 0.01 -11.55
N PHE A 101 -2.36 -1.19 -11.30
CA PHE A 101 -1.90 -1.62 -9.99
C PHE A 101 -0.83 -2.72 -10.09
N VAL A 102 -0.17 -2.99 -8.98
CA VAL A 102 0.83 -4.06 -8.85
C VAL A 102 0.26 -5.21 -8.04
N PHE A 103 0.43 -6.42 -8.50
CA PHE A 103 0.20 -7.63 -7.72
C PHE A 103 1.55 -8.16 -7.24
N LEU A 104 1.86 -7.83 -6.00
CA LEU A 104 3.11 -8.19 -5.35
C LEU A 104 2.93 -9.53 -4.64
N VAL A 105 3.79 -10.48 -4.95
CA VAL A 105 3.76 -11.82 -4.36
C VAL A 105 5.00 -12.01 -3.49
N ASN A 106 4.78 -12.25 -2.21
CA ASN A 106 5.81 -12.66 -1.27
C ASN A 106 5.69 -14.15 -1.00
N ARG A 107 6.74 -14.90 -1.30
CA ARG A 107 6.80 -16.32 -1.04
C ARG A 107 7.73 -16.61 0.14
N ASP A 108 7.26 -17.45 1.03
CA ASP A 108 8.03 -18.15 2.04
C ASP A 108 8.05 -19.65 1.71
N ASP A 109 8.81 -20.46 2.43
CA ASP A 109 9.01 -21.90 2.16
C ASP A 109 7.70 -22.67 2.00
N SER A 110 6.70 -22.38 2.83
CA SER A 110 5.43 -23.11 2.86
C SER A 110 4.19 -22.24 2.67
N SER A 111 4.36 -20.95 2.56
CA SER A 111 3.29 -19.96 2.48
C SER A 111 3.49 -18.99 1.33
N MET A 112 2.44 -18.26 0.99
CA MET A 112 2.49 -17.21 -0.01
C MET A 112 1.53 -16.09 0.36
N GLU A 113 2.01 -14.86 0.26
CA GLU A 113 1.22 -13.65 0.45
C GLU A 113 1.13 -12.89 -0.87
N GLY A 114 -0.07 -12.48 -1.27
CA GLY A 114 -0.30 -11.59 -2.39
C GLY A 114 -0.84 -10.26 -1.92
N LEU A 115 -0.31 -9.17 -2.45
CA LEU A 115 -0.76 -7.81 -2.18
C LEU A 115 -1.14 -7.16 -3.51
N ALA A 116 -2.38 -6.69 -3.61
CA ALA A 116 -2.75 -5.79 -4.71
C ALA A 116 -2.58 -4.35 -4.21
N ILE A 117 -1.62 -3.62 -4.77
CA ILE A 117 -1.20 -2.31 -4.25
C ILE A 117 -1.17 -1.25 -5.36
N PRO A 118 -1.29 0.05 -5.03
CA PRO A 118 -1.03 1.12 -5.98
C PRO A 118 0.39 1.05 -6.56
N ALA A 119 0.56 1.38 -7.84
CA ALA A 119 1.88 1.38 -8.47
C ALA A 119 2.87 2.33 -7.78
N ASP A 120 2.37 3.45 -7.22
CA ASP A 120 3.21 4.40 -6.48
C ASP A 120 3.69 3.84 -5.14
N ALA A 121 2.82 3.14 -4.40
CA ALA A 121 3.22 2.46 -3.17
C ALA A 121 4.30 1.39 -3.44
N TYR A 122 4.17 0.63 -4.53
CA TYR A 122 5.22 -0.29 -4.95
C TYR A 122 6.54 0.43 -5.24
N ARG A 123 6.51 1.56 -5.94
CA ARG A 123 7.72 2.34 -6.24
C ARG A 123 8.39 2.82 -4.96
N GLN A 124 7.62 3.42 -4.08
CA GLN A 124 8.12 4.03 -2.85
C GLN A 124 8.61 2.99 -1.84
N HIS A 125 7.82 1.97 -1.56
CA HIS A 125 8.05 1.05 -0.43
C HIS A 125 8.69 -0.28 -0.82
N PHE A 126 8.91 -0.54 -2.09
CA PHE A 126 9.60 -1.74 -2.56
C PHE A 126 10.89 -1.40 -3.31
N LYS A 127 10.81 -0.57 -4.36
CA LYS A 127 11.99 -0.26 -5.20
C LYS A 127 12.99 0.66 -4.52
N GLU A 128 12.52 1.72 -3.89
CA GLU A 128 13.39 2.72 -3.27
C GLU A 128 13.83 2.31 -1.87
N LYS A 129 12.88 1.81 -1.10
CA LYS A 129 13.09 1.37 0.26
C LYS A 129 12.17 0.20 0.56
N PHE A 130 12.73 -0.98 0.77
CA PHE A 130 11.90 -2.12 1.12
C PHE A 130 11.25 -1.92 2.50
N ASP A 131 9.92 -1.88 2.49
CA ASP A 131 9.10 -1.77 3.68
C ASP A 131 7.80 -2.57 3.45
N LEU A 132 7.82 -3.83 3.87
CA LEU A 132 6.72 -4.75 3.63
C LEU A 132 5.46 -4.36 4.42
N ASP A 133 5.62 -3.77 5.60
CA ASP A 133 4.47 -3.37 6.41
C ASP A 133 3.78 -2.14 5.80
N ALA A 134 4.54 -1.17 5.32
CA ALA A 134 3.97 -0.05 4.56
C ALA A 134 3.27 -0.51 3.27
N LEU A 135 3.79 -1.54 2.58
CA LEU A 135 3.12 -2.14 1.43
C LEU A 135 1.81 -2.84 1.80
N ARG A 136 1.77 -3.52 2.95
CA ARG A 136 0.55 -4.14 3.46
C ARG A 136 -0.52 -3.12 3.81
N ASP A 137 -0.11 -2.01 4.42
CA ASP A 137 -1.01 -0.91 4.80
C ASP A 137 -1.56 -0.18 3.57
N ALA A 138 -0.76 -0.04 2.52
CA ALA A 138 -1.17 0.59 1.26
C ALA A 138 -2.01 -0.33 0.36
N ALA A 139 -2.13 -1.63 0.67
CA ALA A 139 -2.75 -2.60 -0.22
C ALA A 139 -4.27 -2.41 -0.34
N TYR A 140 -4.76 -2.44 -1.57
CA TYR A 140 -6.20 -2.59 -1.87
C TYR A 140 -6.77 -3.94 -1.41
N GLY A 141 -5.92 -4.95 -1.32
CA GLY A 141 -6.30 -6.29 -0.88
C GLY A 141 -5.07 -7.14 -0.55
N ARG A 142 -5.24 -7.97 0.46
CA ARG A 142 -4.25 -8.92 0.96
C ARG A 142 -4.81 -10.33 0.88
N TYR A 143 -3.99 -11.25 0.36
CA TYR A 143 -4.35 -12.63 0.07
C TYR A 143 -3.29 -13.52 0.71
N LEU A 144 -3.70 -14.36 1.67
CA LEU A 144 -2.77 -15.19 2.43
C LEU A 144 -3.05 -16.66 2.18
N ILE A 145 -2.04 -17.35 1.71
CA ILE A 145 -2.03 -18.81 1.65
C ILE A 145 -1.15 -19.30 2.81
N GLY A 146 -1.79 -19.85 3.81
CA GLY A 146 -1.11 -20.37 4.99
C GLY A 146 -0.28 -21.62 4.69
N PRO A 147 0.48 -22.12 5.67
CA PRO A 147 1.40 -23.20 5.47
C PRO A 147 0.68 -24.46 4.98
N LEU A 148 1.22 -25.08 3.94
CA LEU A 148 0.75 -26.32 3.36
C LEU A 148 1.65 -27.48 3.83
N LYS A 149 1.05 -28.65 4.07
CA LYS A 149 1.82 -29.87 4.46
C LYS A 149 2.82 -30.30 3.39
N LEU A 150 2.51 -30.09 2.12
CA LEU A 150 3.38 -30.38 1.00
C LEU A 150 3.30 -29.19 0.04
N PRO A 151 4.02 -28.11 0.31
CA PRO A 151 3.97 -26.94 -0.52
C PRO A 151 4.76 -27.18 -1.80
N THR A 152 4.08 -27.13 -2.92
CA THR A 152 4.76 -26.91 -4.20
C THR A 152 4.44 -25.51 -4.67
N LEU A 153 5.37 -24.89 -5.36
CA LEU A 153 5.17 -23.55 -5.90
C LEU A 153 3.90 -23.47 -6.77
N THR A 154 3.62 -24.51 -7.57
CA THR A 154 2.39 -24.58 -8.35
C THR A 154 1.14 -24.56 -7.48
N ARG A 155 1.09 -25.34 -6.40
CA ARG A 155 -0.06 -25.35 -5.49
C ARG A 155 -0.26 -24.02 -4.76
N LEU A 156 0.84 -23.38 -4.34
CA LEU A 156 0.79 -22.07 -3.72
C LEU A 156 0.24 -21.04 -4.69
N SER A 157 0.77 -20.99 -5.92
CA SER A 157 0.31 -20.05 -6.95
C SER A 157 -1.15 -20.29 -7.36
N ASP A 158 -1.57 -21.53 -7.52
CA ASP A 158 -2.97 -21.87 -7.85
C ASP A 158 -3.94 -21.40 -6.77
N ARG A 159 -3.61 -21.63 -5.50
CA ARG A 159 -4.43 -21.18 -4.36
C ARG A 159 -4.43 -19.68 -4.20
N MET A 160 -3.29 -19.03 -4.42
CA MET A 160 -3.18 -17.56 -4.39
C MET A 160 -4.12 -16.93 -5.42
N VAL A 161 -4.01 -17.33 -6.67
CA VAL A 161 -4.84 -16.79 -7.74
C VAL A 161 -6.32 -17.14 -7.53
N LYS A 162 -6.62 -18.34 -7.03
CA LYS A 162 -8.01 -18.72 -6.69
C LYS A 162 -8.57 -17.77 -5.61
N GLN A 163 -7.83 -17.54 -4.52
CA GLN A 163 -8.28 -16.65 -3.45
C GLN A 163 -8.46 -15.20 -3.95
N PHE A 164 -7.56 -14.73 -4.82
CA PHE A 164 -7.69 -13.44 -5.46
C PHE A 164 -8.97 -13.34 -6.30
N ARG A 165 -9.24 -14.33 -7.15
CA ARG A 165 -10.46 -14.41 -7.98
C ARG A 165 -11.74 -14.37 -7.15
N GLU A 166 -11.79 -15.13 -6.06
CA GLU A 166 -12.95 -15.18 -5.16
C GLU A 166 -13.27 -13.83 -4.51
N LYS A 167 -12.24 -13.01 -4.24
CA LYS A 167 -12.41 -11.68 -3.66
C LYS A 167 -12.71 -10.59 -4.69
N VAL A 168 -12.17 -10.71 -5.90
CA VAL A 168 -12.36 -9.75 -7.00
C VAL A 168 -13.72 -9.91 -7.67
N GLY A 169 -14.20 -11.13 -7.79
CA GLY A 169 -15.46 -11.47 -8.46
C GLY A 169 -16.74 -11.20 -7.65
N LYS A 170 -16.60 -10.58 -6.49
CA LYS A 170 -17.71 -10.15 -5.63
C LYS A 170 -17.87 -8.64 -5.70
#